data_c0e418f71f9dbf4a1665f574e5aa4272
#
_entry.id   c0e418f71f9dbf4a1665f574e5aa4272
#
_cell.length_a   1.000
_cell.length_b   1.000
_cell.length_c   1.000
_cell.angle_alpha   90.00
_cell.angle_beta   90.00
_cell.angle_gamma   90.00
#
_symmetry.space_group_name_H-M   'P 1'
#
loop_
_entity.id
_entity.type
_entity.pdbx_description
1 polymer ?
#
loop_
_entity_poly.entity_id
_entity_poly.type
_entity_poly.pdbx_seq_one_letter_code
_entity_poly.pdbx_strand_id
1 'polypeptide(L)'
;LHCVQPGDTIVFDSVSRMSRSADEGCAMYEELYGRGVTLCFLKEPHINTDTYKQALQRQVSAAPSTGSAATDRFVSGVMEALNRYTADLAAEQIRLAFAQAQKEVDDLHQRTREGIMTARLNGKQIGQQPGRRLHIKKADTAKALIRKHSRDFGGTLSNADCIKLIGIARNTYYKYKRELRDIMT
;
A
#
# COMPACT_ATOMS: atom_id res chain seq x y z
N LEU A 1 8.56 1.20 9.41
CA LEU A 1 8.30 0.59 10.74
C LEU A 1 9.41 0.86 11.78
N HIS A 2 10.64 1.24 11.36
CA HIS A 2 11.76 1.49 12.30
C HIS A 2 11.56 2.69 13.23
N CYS A 3 10.64 3.60 12.91
CA CYS A 3 10.39 4.82 13.71
C CYS A 3 9.19 4.71 14.66
N VAL A 4 8.46 3.60 14.65
CA VAL A 4 7.23 3.44 15.45
C VAL A 4 7.58 3.01 16.88
N GLN A 5 7.04 3.74 17.86
CA GLN A 5 7.27 3.50 19.29
C GLN A 5 6.04 2.91 19.98
N PRO A 6 6.22 2.25 21.13
CA PRO A 6 5.09 1.82 21.97
C PRO A 6 4.18 3.00 22.32
N GLY A 7 2.87 2.82 22.16
CA GLY A 7 1.87 3.88 22.38
C GLY A 7 1.49 4.66 21.13
N ASP A 8 2.23 4.52 20.02
CA ASP A 8 1.86 5.14 18.74
C ASP A 8 0.60 4.48 18.16
N THR A 9 -0.14 5.26 17.38
CA THR A 9 -1.30 4.78 16.63
C THR A 9 -1.03 4.85 15.14
N ILE A 10 -1.14 3.71 14.44
CA ILE A 10 -1.07 3.66 12.98
C ILE A 10 -2.48 3.49 12.42
N VAL A 11 -2.86 4.36 11.49
CA VAL A 11 -4.16 4.33 10.83
C VAL A 11 -3.99 3.85 9.38
N PHE A 12 -4.68 2.78 9.03
CA PHE A 12 -4.76 2.26 7.68
C PHE A 12 -6.16 2.51 7.09
N ASP A 13 -6.25 2.83 5.80
CA ASP A 13 -7.54 2.90 5.09
C ASP A 13 -8.23 1.52 5.07
N SER A 14 -7.44 0.47 4.83
CA SER A 14 -7.92 -0.92 4.83
C SER A 14 -6.76 -1.88 5.14
N VAL A 15 -7.11 -3.12 5.46
CA VAL A 15 -6.18 -4.23 5.72
C VAL A 15 -5.18 -4.43 4.56
N SER A 16 -5.65 -4.30 3.31
CA SER A 16 -4.82 -4.45 2.11
C SER A 16 -3.73 -3.39 1.96
N ARG A 17 -3.77 -2.30 2.75
CA ARG A 17 -2.72 -1.29 2.80
C ARG A 17 -1.59 -1.66 3.74
N MET A 18 -1.86 -2.52 4.70
CA MET A 18 -0.85 -3.03 5.62
C MET A 18 0.00 -4.13 4.97
N SER A 19 -0.63 -5.12 4.37
CA SER A 19 0.04 -6.19 3.60
C SER A 19 -0.85 -6.69 2.45
N ARG A 20 -0.22 -7.27 1.43
CA ARG A 20 -0.88 -7.96 0.32
C ARG A 20 -0.99 -9.47 0.54
N SER A 21 -0.23 -10.01 1.47
CA SER A 21 -0.23 -11.40 1.90
C SER A 21 -0.94 -11.50 3.25
N ALA A 22 -1.84 -12.46 3.39
CA ALA A 22 -2.55 -12.68 4.65
C ALA A 22 -1.60 -13.09 5.77
N ASP A 23 -0.66 -14.00 5.50
CA ASP A 23 0.30 -14.48 6.49
C ASP A 23 1.24 -13.38 6.97
N GLU A 24 1.80 -12.59 6.03
CA GLU A 24 2.66 -11.44 6.38
C GLU A 24 1.89 -10.38 7.16
N GLY A 25 0.63 -10.14 6.78
CA GLY A 25 -0.24 -9.17 7.44
C GLY A 25 -0.54 -9.57 8.88
N CYS A 26 -0.88 -10.83 9.12
CA CYS A 26 -1.09 -11.36 10.46
C CYS A 26 0.17 -11.28 11.32
N ALA A 27 1.32 -11.71 10.79
CA ALA A 27 2.59 -11.65 11.51
C ALA A 27 2.96 -10.20 11.87
N MET A 28 2.78 -9.26 10.95
CA MET A 28 3.03 -7.83 11.18
C MET A 28 2.05 -7.23 12.21
N TYR A 29 0.78 -7.65 12.18
CA TYR A 29 -0.21 -7.24 13.17
C TYR A 29 0.20 -7.70 14.57
N GLU A 30 0.57 -8.97 14.73
CA GLU A 30 1.00 -9.56 15.99
C GLU A 30 2.28 -8.89 16.52
N GLU A 31 3.25 -8.62 15.64
CA GLU A 31 4.49 -7.92 16.00
C GLU A 31 4.20 -6.51 16.53
N LEU A 32 3.41 -5.72 15.80
CA LEU A 32 3.10 -4.34 16.18
C LEU A 32 2.24 -4.29 17.46
N TYR A 33 1.29 -5.21 17.59
CA TYR A 33 0.49 -5.37 18.80
C TYR A 33 1.38 -5.72 20.01
N GLY A 34 2.30 -6.67 19.85
CA GLY A 34 3.27 -7.05 20.90
C GLY A 34 4.22 -5.92 21.30
N ARG A 35 4.50 -4.99 20.37
CA ARG A 35 5.28 -3.76 20.64
C ARG A 35 4.45 -2.66 21.29
N GLY A 36 3.17 -2.87 21.56
CA GLY A 36 2.30 -1.88 22.19
C GLY A 36 1.82 -0.76 21.25
N VAL A 37 1.86 -0.99 19.94
CA VAL A 37 1.35 -0.07 18.92
C VAL A 37 -0.15 -0.30 18.72
N THR A 38 -0.91 0.78 18.58
CA THR A 38 -2.34 0.72 18.28
C THR A 38 -2.56 0.74 16.78
N LEU A 39 -3.31 -0.23 16.23
CA LEU A 39 -3.65 -0.33 14.82
C LEU A 39 -5.14 0.01 14.64
N CYS A 40 -5.41 0.92 13.72
CA CYS A 40 -6.77 1.36 13.38
C CYS A 40 -7.00 1.15 11.87
N PHE A 41 -8.02 0.37 11.51
CA PHE A 41 -8.44 0.12 10.14
C PHE A 41 -9.79 0.79 9.90
N LEU A 42 -9.84 1.76 8.98
CA LEU A 42 -11.03 2.56 8.75
C LEU A 42 -12.18 1.76 8.13
N LYS A 43 -11.87 0.82 7.25
CA LYS A 43 -12.87 -0.04 6.59
C LYS A 43 -13.21 -1.29 7.38
N GLU A 44 -12.28 -1.80 8.17
CA GLU A 44 -12.44 -3.01 8.97
C GLU A 44 -12.26 -2.73 10.48
N PRO A 45 -13.16 -1.93 11.10
CA PRO A 45 -12.99 -1.49 12.50
C PRO A 45 -13.08 -2.64 13.50
N HIS A 46 -13.64 -3.77 13.11
CA HIS A 46 -13.77 -4.98 13.95
C HIS A 46 -12.44 -5.64 14.29
N ILE A 47 -11.37 -5.36 13.53
CA ILE A 47 -10.02 -5.86 13.79
C ILE A 47 -9.07 -4.78 14.37
N ASN A 48 -9.59 -3.62 14.74
CA ASN A 48 -8.79 -2.62 15.43
C ASN A 48 -8.21 -3.19 16.73
N THR A 49 -6.97 -2.80 17.05
CA THR A 49 -6.29 -3.26 18.26
C THR A 49 -7.10 -3.03 19.53
N ASP A 50 -7.85 -1.91 19.61
CA ASP A 50 -8.70 -1.62 20.76
C ASP A 50 -9.89 -2.58 20.87
N THR A 51 -10.49 -2.96 19.74
CA THR A 51 -11.54 -3.98 19.69
C THR A 51 -11.01 -5.33 20.15
N TYR A 52 -9.82 -5.69 19.69
CA TYR A 52 -9.13 -6.91 20.10
C TYR A 52 -8.80 -6.90 21.60
N LYS A 53 -8.24 -5.80 22.13
CA LYS A 53 -8.00 -5.62 23.57
C LYS A 53 -9.27 -5.73 24.40
N GLN A 54 -10.37 -5.09 23.95
CA GLN A 54 -11.65 -5.19 24.63
C GLN A 54 -12.20 -6.62 24.66
N ALA A 55 -12.05 -7.37 23.56
CA ALA A 55 -12.44 -8.79 23.53
C ALA A 55 -11.64 -9.62 24.55
N LEU A 56 -10.33 -9.36 24.67
CA LEU A 56 -9.48 -10.00 25.67
C LEU A 56 -9.77 -9.54 27.10
N GLN A 57 -10.12 -8.27 27.32
CA GLN A 57 -10.43 -7.70 28.65
C GLN A 57 -11.82 -8.10 29.16
N ARG A 58 -12.75 -8.50 28.27
CA ARG A 58 -14.04 -9.09 28.65
C ARG A 58 -13.92 -10.47 29.28
N GLN A 59 -12.71 -10.87 29.70
CA GLN A 59 -12.50 -12.10 30.43
C GLN A 59 -13.37 -12.09 31.70
N VAL A 60 -14.15 -13.12 31.84
CA VAL A 60 -14.98 -13.32 33.03
C VAL A 60 -14.06 -13.70 34.19
N SER A 61 -13.70 -12.71 35.00
CA SER A 61 -12.79 -12.85 36.15
C SER A 61 -13.53 -13.07 37.47
N ALA A 62 -14.76 -13.61 37.43
CA ALA A 62 -15.44 -13.97 38.66
C ALA A 62 -14.90 -15.30 39.19
N ALA A 63 -14.05 -15.26 40.20
CA ALA A 63 -13.77 -16.46 41.00
C ALA A 63 -15.04 -16.77 41.81
N PRO A 64 -15.82 -17.81 41.46
CA PRO A 64 -16.99 -18.13 42.22
C PRO A 64 -16.56 -18.70 43.58
N SER A 65 -17.14 -18.18 44.64
CA SER A 65 -17.05 -18.77 45.97
C SER A 65 -18.39 -19.41 46.31
N THR A 66 -18.56 -20.66 45.90
CA THR A 66 -19.82 -21.41 46.13
C THR A 66 -19.79 -22.15 47.47
N GLY A 67 -18.67 -22.13 48.19
CA GLY A 67 -18.44 -22.91 49.41
C GLY A 67 -18.04 -24.36 49.15
N SER A 68 -17.98 -24.80 47.88
CA SER A 68 -17.51 -26.14 47.48
C SER A 68 -16.27 -26.02 46.60
N ALA A 69 -15.13 -26.45 47.10
CA ALA A 69 -13.88 -26.44 46.37
C ALA A 69 -13.90 -27.22 45.04
N ALA A 70 -14.76 -28.22 44.94
CA ALA A 70 -14.93 -28.97 43.69
C ALA A 70 -15.70 -28.16 42.63
N THR A 71 -16.78 -27.50 43.05
CA THR A 71 -17.58 -26.62 42.20
C THR A 71 -16.79 -25.41 41.74
N ASP A 72 -16.03 -24.79 42.65
CA ASP A 72 -15.22 -23.63 42.36
C ASP A 72 -14.13 -23.95 41.31
N ARG A 73 -13.45 -25.11 41.39
CA ARG A 73 -12.50 -25.59 40.40
C ARG A 73 -13.15 -25.87 39.03
N PHE A 74 -14.33 -26.48 39.02
CA PHE A 74 -15.04 -26.74 37.77
C PHE A 74 -15.43 -25.45 37.08
N VAL A 75 -16.05 -24.50 37.81
CA VAL A 75 -16.45 -23.20 37.24
C VAL A 75 -15.23 -22.41 36.77
N SER A 76 -14.11 -22.38 37.53
CA SER A 76 -12.87 -21.72 37.11
C SER A 76 -12.32 -22.35 35.81
N GLY A 77 -12.36 -23.66 35.67
CA GLY A 77 -11.91 -24.34 34.45
C GLY A 77 -12.80 -24.01 33.23
N VAL A 78 -14.10 -23.92 33.40
CA VAL A 78 -15.02 -23.51 32.33
C VAL A 78 -14.75 -22.04 31.93
N MET A 79 -14.56 -21.16 32.89
CA MET A 79 -14.24 -19.74 32.63
C MET A 79 -12.92 -19.58 31.89
N GLU A 80 -11.89 -20.32 32.28
CA GLU A 80 -10.59 -20.30 31.61
C GLU A 80 -10.70 -20.81 30.17
N ALA A 81 -11.43 -21.91 29.94
CA ALA A 81 -11.71 -22.43 28.60
C ALA A 81 -12.46 -21.41 27.73
N LEU A 82 -13.47 -20.73 28.30
CA LEU A 82 -14.23 -19.69 27.60
C LEU A 82 -13.35 -18.49 27.23
N ASN A 83 -12.52 -18.04 28.16
CA ASN A 83 -11.59 -16.94 27.92
C ASN A 83 -10.58 -17.28 26.82
N ARG A 84 -10.06 -18.50 26.79
CA ARG A 84 -9.19 -18.99 25.72
C ARG A 84 -9.93 -19.02 24.38
N TYR A 85 -11.14 -19.56 24.35
CA TYR A 85 -11.96 -19.59 23.14
C TYR A 85 -12.23 -18.18 22.57
N THR A 86 -12.56 -17.21 23.41
CA THR A 86 -12.80 -15.83 22.95
C THR A 86 -11.54 -15.17 22.40
N ALA A 87 -10.36 -15.46 22.96
CA ALA A 87 -9.07 -14.98 22.44
C ALA A 87 -8.75 -15.62 21.08
N ASP A 88 -8.94 -16.92 20.95
CA ASP A 88 -8.73 -17.67 19.69
C ASP A 88 -9.68 -17.17 18.59
N LEU A 89 -10.95 -16.93 18.93
CA LEU A 89 -11.94 -16.37 18.00
C LEU A 89 -11.55 -14.96 17.52
N ALA A 90 -11.06 -14.11 18.40
CA ALA A 90 -10.60 -12.77 18.01
C ALA A 90 -9.36 -12.84 17.08
N ALA A 91 -8.42 -13.75 17.33
CA ALA A 91 -7.28 -13.98 16.44
C ALA A 91 -7.73 -14.53 15.06
N GLU A 92 -8.71 -15.43 15.04
CA GLU A 92 -9.30 -15.96 13.80
C GLU A 92 -9.98 -14.85 12.97
N GLN A 93 -10.69 -13.92 13.59
CA GLN A 93 -11.30 -12.77 12.93
C GLN A 93 -10.25 -11.91 12.20
N ILE A 94 -9.10 -11.68 12.81
CA ILE A 94 -7.99 -10.96 12.19
C ILE A 94 -7.49 -11.71 10.96
N ARG A 95 -7.25 -13.03 11.08
CA ARG A 95 -6.80 -13.86 9.95
C ARG A 95 -7.80 -13.86 8.79
N LEU A 96 -9.08 -13.98 9.09
CA LEU A 96 -10.15 -13.94 8.09
C LEU A 96 -10.19 -12.60 7.36
N ALA A 97 -10.02 -11.47 8.05
CA ALA A 97 -9.98 -10.15 7.43
C ALA A 97 -8.81 -10.01 6.46
N PHE A 98 -7.62 -10.48 6.83
CA PHE A 98 -6.45 -10.47 5.93
C PHE A 98 -6.64 -11.43 4.74
N ALA A 99 -7.17 -12.62 4.96
CA ALA A 99 -7.45 -13.60 3.90
C ALA A 99 -8.49 -13.06 2.89
N GLN A 100 -9.53 -12.40 3.38
CA GLN A 100 -10.54 -11.75 2.54
C GLN A 100 -9.93 -10.62 1.72
N ALA A 101 -9.12 -9.74 2.34
CA ALA A 101 -8.46 -8.65 1.65
C ALA A 101 -7.51 -9.15 0.55
N GLN A 102 -6.75 -10.21 0.80
CA GLN A 102 -5.89 -10.85 -0.21
C GLN A 102 -6.74 -11.38 -1.38
N LYS A 103 -7.82 -12.11 -1.09
CA LYS A 103 -8.71 -12.65 -2.12
C LYS A 103 -9.30 -11.55 -2.99
N GLU A 104 -9.73 -10.42 -2.42
CA GLU A 104 -10.26 -9.29 -3.18
C GLU A 104 -9.23 -8.72 -4.17
N VAL A 105 -7.96 -8.61 -3.75
CA VAL A 105 -6.86 -8.16 -4.62
C VAL A 105 -6.61 -9.16 -5.75
N ASP A 106 -6.59 -10.46 -5.45
CA ASP A 106 -6.37 -11.51 -6.44
C ASP A 106 -7.51 -11.57 -7.47
N ASP A 107 -8.76 -11.46 -7.00
CA ASP A 107 -9.95 -11.39 -7.87
C ASP A 107 -9.91 -10.16 -8.79
N LEU A 108 -9.46 -9.00 -8.27
CA LEU A 108 -9.29 -7.78 -9.07
C LEU A 108 -8.21 -7.97 -10.16
N HIS A 109 -7.08 -8.57 -9.81
CA HIS A 109 -6.01 -8.88 -10.75
C HIS A 109 -6.48 -9.85 -11.84
N GLN A 110 -7.24 -10.88 -11.45
CA GLN A 110 -7.79 -11.84 -12.40
C GLN A 110 -8.75 -11.17 -13.37
N ARG A 111 -9.75 -10.43 -12.88
CA ARG A 111 -10.69 -9.68 -13.73
C ARG A 111 -9.99 -8.72 -14.69
N THR A 112 -8.94 -8.05 -14.21
CA THR A 112 -8.13 -7.15 -15.05
C THR A 112 -7.43 -7.92 -16.17
N ARG A 113 -6.81 -9.07 -15.88
CA ARG A 113 -6.17 -9.94 -16.89
C ARG A 113 -7.19 -10.44 -17.92
N GLU A 114 -8.33 -10.92 -17.46
CA GLU A 114 -9.43 -11.40 -18.33
C GLU A 114 -9.96 -10.27 -19.22
N GLY A 115 -10.16 -9.07 -18.65
CA GLY A 115 -10.58 -7.89 -19.40
C GLY A 115 -9.57 -7.48 -20.49
N ILE A 116 -8.27 -7.52 -20.18
CA ILE A 116 -7.19 -7.26 -21.13
C ILE A 116 -7.18 -8.32 -22.23
N MET A 117 -7.33 -9.60 -21.87
CA MET A 117 -7.36 -10.70 -22.84
C MET A 117 -8.56 -10.59 -23.78
N THR A 118 -9.75 -10.32 -23.24
CA THR A 118 -10.97 -10.09 -24.02
C THR A 118 -10.80 -8.89 -24.96
N ALA A 119 -10.22 -7.78 -24.49
CA ALA A 119 -9.97 -6.61 -25.32
C ALA A 119 -8.99 -6.94 -26.49
N ARG A 120 -7.95 -7.75 -26.23
CA ARG A 120 -7.03 -8.23 -27.28
C ARG A 120 -7.74 -9.10 -28.32
N LEU A 121 -8.57 -10.05 -27.88
CA LEU A 121 -9.36 -10.90 -28.78
C LEU A 121 -10.31 -10.11 -29.65
N ASN A 122 -10.87 -9.02 -29.11
CA ASN A 122 -11.73 -8.09 -29.84
C ASN A 122 -10.95 -7.06 -30.70
N GLY A 123 -9.64 -7.24 -30.89
CA GLY A 123 -8.80 -6.36 -31.70
C GLY A 123 -8.57 -4.96 -31.12
N LYS A 124 -8.91 -4.72 -29.86
CA LYS A 124 -8.67 -3.42 -29.22
C LYS A 124 -7.19 -3.22 -28.94
N GLN A 125 -6.67 -2.05 -29.26
CA GLN A 125 -5.32 -1.65 -28.91
C GLN A 125 -5.19 -1.52 -27.39
N ILE A 126 -4.24 -2.24 -26.80
CA ILE A 126 -3.93 -2.15 -25.36
C ILE A 126 -2.55 -1.54 -25.20
N GLY A 127 -2.46 -0.50 -24.39
CA GLY A 127 -1.25 0.27 -24.19
C GLY A 127 -0.98 1.29 -25.30
N GLN A 128 0.25 1.78 -25.35
CA GLN A 128 0.67 2.77 -26.34
C GLN A 128 0.79 2.14 -27.72
N GLN A 129 0.24 2.83 -28.74
CA GLN A 129 0.43 2.40 -30.12
C GLN A 129 1.91 2.43 -30.52
N PRO A 130 2.42 1.40 -31.20
CA PRO A 130 3.77 1.41 -31.74
C PRO A 130 4.02 2.65 -32.61
N GLY A 131 5.13 3.33 -32.37
CA GLY A 131 5.49 4.55 -33.13
C GLY A 131 4.83 5.85 -32.66
N ARG A 132 3.78 5.80 -31.81
CA ARG A 132 3.15 7.02 -31.29
C ARG A 132 4.03 7.62 -30.17
N ARG A 133 4.62 8.76 -30.39
CA ARG A 133 5.33 9.54 -29.37
C ARG A 133 4.32 10.32 -28.54
N LEU A 134 4.44 10.24 -27.20
CA LEU A 134 3.64 11.07 -26.31
C LEU A 134 4.02 12.54 -26.49
N HIS A 135 3.04 13.39 -26.72
CA HIS A 135 3.24 14.83 -26.76
C HIS A 135 3.36 15.35 -25.32
N ILE A 136 4.54 15.80 -24.96
CA ILE A 136 4.82 16.35 -23.63
C ILE A 136 4.89 17.86 -23.75
N LYS A 137 3.90 18.59 -23.22
CA LYS A 137 3.87 20.07 -23.25
C LYS A 137 5.19 20.73 -22.79
N LYS A 138 5.83 20.19 -21.75
CA LYS A 138 7.15 20.64 -21.28
C LYS A 138 8.27 20.46 -22.30
N ALA A 139 8.16 19.51 -23.22
CA ALA A 139 9.17 19.28 -24.24
C ALA A 139 9.18 20.40 -25.28
N ASP A 140 8.03 20.92 -25.66
CA ASP A 140 7.92 22.01 -26.65
C ASP A 140 8.52 23.29 -26.09
N THR A 141 8.19 23.62 -24.84
CA THR A 141 8.76 24.77 -24.14
C THR A 141 10.28 24.66 -24.02
N ALA A 142 10.78 23.47 -23.63
CA ALA A 142 12.21 23.22 -23.51
C ALA A 142 12.92 23.32 -24.87
N LYS A 143 12.33 22.75 -25.95
CA LYS A 143 12.88 22.85 -27.31
C LYS A 143 12.93 24.30 -27.82
N ALA A 144 11.89 25.09 -27.56
CA ALA A 144 11.87 26.50 -27.90
C ALA A 144 12.98 27.29 -27.19
N LEU A 145 13.19 27.02 -25.90
CA LEU A 145 14.29 27.64 -25.14
C LEU A 145 15.68 27.19 -25.62
N ILE A 146 15.87 25.90 -25.95
CA ILE A 146 17.10 25.37 -26.53
C ILE A 146 17.42 26.12 -27.85
N ARG A 147 16.43 26.24 -28.75
CA ARG A 147 16.57 26.92 -30.04
C ARG A 147 16.94 28.38 -29.87
N LYS A 148 16.37 29.06 -28.87
CA LYS A 148 16.58 30.47 -28.61
C LYS A 148 17.97 30.77 -28.03
N HIS A 149 18.47 29.92 -27.12
CA HIS A 149 19.63 30.26 -26.28
C HIS A 149 20.91 29.48 -26.59
N SER A 150 20.82 28.30 -27.19
CA SER A 150 22.00 27.47 -27.46
C SER A 150 22.85 28.01 -28.62
N ARG A 151 24.16 28.04 -28.44
CA ARG A 151 25.15 28.43 -29.49
C ARG A 151 24.98 27.67 -30.79
N ASP A 152 24.59 26.39 -30.73
CA ASP A 152 24.40 25.54 -31.92
C ASP A 152 23.24 26.02 -32.83
N PHE A 153 22.35 26.85 -32.32
CA PHE A 153 21.21 27.44 -33.02
C PHE A 153 21.26 28.95 -33.10
N GLY A 154 22.47 29.54 -32.98
CA GLY A 154 22.66 30.98 -33.07
C GLY A 154 22.47 31.75 -31.78
N GLY A 155 22.25 31.07 -30.65
CA GLY A 155 22.22 31.69 -29.32
C GLY A 155 23.60 31.93 -28.73
N THR A 156 23.64 32.43 -27.50
CA THR A 156 24.88 32.86 -26.82
C THR A 156 25.36 31.89 -25.73
N LEU A 157 24.47 30.99 -25.24
CA LEU A 157 24.74 30.15 -24.08
C LEU A 157 25.44 28.83 -24.44
N SER A 158 26.35 28.41 -23.56
CA SER A 158 26.91 27.07 -23.61
C SER A 158 25.87 25.98 -23.29
N ASN A 159 26.16 24.72 -23.66
CA ASN A 159 25.25 23.62 -23.34
C ASN A 159 25.01 23.47 -21.85
N ALA A 160 26.04 23.70 -21.02
CA ALA A 160 25.92 23.61 -19.56
C ALA A 160 24.99 24.68 -19.00
N ASP A 161 25.13 25.93 -19.52
CA ASP A 161 24.29 27.05 -19.08
C ASP A 161 22.86 26.92 -19.56
N CYS A 162 22.62 26.37 -20.77
CA CYS A 162 21.30 26.05 -21.27
C CYS A 162 20.61 25.00 -20.41
N ILE A 163 21.32 23.95 -20.00
CA ILE A 163 20.78 22.90 -19.13
C ILE A 163 20.34 23.49 -17.78
N LYS A 164 21.16 24.36 -17.20
CA LYS A 164 20.84 25.07 -15.95
C LYS A 164 19.65 26.02 -16.10
N LEU A 165 19.61 26.78 -17.16
CA LEU A 165 18.54 27.75 -17.44
C LEU A 165 17.18 27.06 -17.63
N ILE A 166 17.16 25.94 -18.35
CA ILE A 166 15.92 25.22 -18.70
C ILE A 166 15.46 24.26 -17.59
N GLY A 167 16.39 23.86 -16.71
CA GLY A 167 16.10 22.96 -15.59
C GLY A 167 15.76 21.52 -16.00
N ILE A 168 16.37 21.01 -17.09
CA ILE A 168 16.16 19.64 -17.58
C ILE A 168 17.42 18.78 -17.43
N ALA A 169 17.25 17.46 -17.35
CA ALA A 169 18.37 16.55 -17.26
C ALA A 169 19.23 16.59 -18.53
N ARG A 170 20.55 16.41 -18.36
CA ARG A 170 21.55 16.44 -19.44
C ARG A 170 21.17 15.55 -20.64
N ASN A 171 20.75 14.32 -20.37
CA ASN A 171 20.35 13.36 -21.42
C ASN A 171 19.11 13.84 -22.20
N THR A 172 18.15 14.45 -21.51
CA THR A 172 16.94 15.03 -22.12
C THR A 172 17.30 16.24 -23.00
N TYR A 173 18.22 17.07 -22.54
CA TYR A 173 18.73 18.21 -23.31
C TYR A 173 19.34 17.75 -24.64
N TYR A 174 20.29 16.83 -24.63
CA TYR A 174 20.92 16.33 -25.85
C TYR A 174 19.98 15.57 -26.78
N LYS A 175 18.98 14.87 -26.20
CA LYS A 175 17.90 14.27 -27.00
C LYS A 175 17.11 15.33 -27.77
N TYR A 176 16.64 16.38 -27.08
CA TYR A 176 15.87 17.46 -27.73
C TYR A 176 16.72 18.24 -28.72
N LYS A 177 17.98 18.46 -28.41
CA LYS A 177 18.91 19.12 -29.32
C LYS A 177 19.13 18.35 -30.62
N ARG A 178 19.19 17.02 -30.56
CA ARG A 178 19.27 16.13 -31.73
C ARG A 178 17.99 16.21 -32.56
N GLU A 179 16.85 16.08 -31.91
CA GLU A 179 15.55 16.20 -32.56
C GLU A 179 15.33 17.55 -33.26
N LEU A 180 15.87 18.63 -32.72
CA LEU A 180 15.85 19.97 -33.36
C LEU A 180 16.75 20.06 -34.59
N ARG A 181 17.92 19.42 -34.58
CA ARG A 181 18.82 19.35 -35.75
C ARG A 181 18.20 18.58 -36.88
N ASP A 182 17.59 17.40 -36.57
CA ASP A 182 16.94 16.53 -37.55
C ASP A 182 15.77 17.21 -38.29
N ILE A 183 15.16 18.23 -37.69
CA ILE A 183 14.06 19.03 -38.27
C ILE A 183 14.58 20.12 -39.19
N MET A 184 15.86 20.54 -39.02
CA MET A 184 16.45 21.64 -39.74
C MET A 184 17.32 21.17 -40.92
N THR A 185 17.56 19.88 -41.04
CA THR A 185 18.19 19.21 -42.18
C THR A 185 17.16 18.71 -43.15
#